data_14cf504f75bcb38eb999372517331e83
#
_entry.id   14cf504f75bcb38eb999372517331e83
#
_cell.length_a   1.000
_cell.length_b   1.000
_cell.length_c   1.000
_cell.angle_alpha   90.00
_cell.angle_beta   90.00
_cell.angle_gamma   90.00
#
_symmetry.space_group_name_H-M   'P 1'
#
loop_
_entity.id
_entity.type
_entity.pdbx_description
1 polymer ?
#
loop_
_entity_poly.entity_id
_entity_poly.type
_entity_poly.pdbx_seq_one_letter_code
_entity_poly.pdbx_strand_id
1 'polypeptide(L)'
;MRISTFAYCVKQGIVNICRNILFSLASMATISACIFLFCLFFAIAANVRNAALTAQNTLGITVFFDDGLDDESIAALGDQIASWGEVREMIFTSAQEAWESFKEVYFQGDEELAASFEEDNPLAGSASYTIYLNDIESQSRVVSRLNA
;
A
#
# COMPACT_ATOMS: atom_id res chain seq x y z
N MET A 1 27.57 -49.35 3.88
CA MET A 1 26.33 -49.87 4.52
C MET A 1 25.61 -50.72 3.50
N ARG A 2 25.22 -51.95 3.84
CA ARG A 2 24.51 -52.84 2.90
C ARG A 2 23.07 -52.36 2.77
N ILE A 3 22.55 -52.25 1.54
CA ILE A 3 21.18 -51.87 1.22
C ILE A 3 20.14 -52.67 2.03
N SER A 4 20.44 -53.95 2.26
CA SER A 4 19.63 -54.84 3.09
C SER A 4 19.51 -54.38 4.57
N THR A 5 20.55 -53.80 5.15
CA THR A 5 20.55 -53.30 6.52
C THR A 5 19.67 -52.02 6.61
N PHE A 6 19.78 -51.16 5.63
CA PHE A 6 18.95 -49.96 5.55
C PHE A 6 17.45 -50.29 5.43
N ALA A 7 17.12 -51.19 4.50
CA ALA A 7 15.73 -51.66 4.34
C ALA A 7 15.18 -52.31 5.61
N TYR A 8 16.00 -53.08 6.34
CA TYR A 8 15.60 -53.66 7.62
C TYR A 8 15.33 -52.61 8.68
N CYS A 9 16.21 -51.57 8.80
CA CYS A 9 16.01 -50.49 9.76
C CYS A 9 14.74 -49.67 9.47
N VAL A 10 14.47 -49.40 8.20
CA VAL A 10 13.23 -48.68 7.79
C VAL A 10 11.99 -49.52 8.14
N LYS A 11 11.99 -50.82 7.79
CA LYS A 11 10.89 -51.72 8.12
C LYS A 11 10.65 -51.77 9.62
N GLN A 12 11.71 -51.90 10.41
CA GLN A 12 11.62 -51.94 11.87
C GLN A 12 11.11 -50.64 12.46
N GLY A 13 11.51 -49.50 11.88
CA GLY A 13 10.99 -48.19 12.25
C GLY A 13 9.49 -48.06 12.03
N ILE A 14 8.99 -48.47 10.87
CA ILE A 14 7.55 -48.47 10.55
C ILE A 14 6.75 -49.38 11.52
N VAL A 15 7.25 -50.58 11.77
CA VAL A 15 6.60 -51.51 12.71
C VAL A 15 6.54 -50.91 14.13
N ASN A 16 7.58 -50.22 14.59
CA ASN A 16 7.59 -49.61 15.92
C ASN A 16 6.62 -48.40 15.99
N ILE A 17 6.47 -47.62 14.90
CA ILE A 17 5.47 -46.56 14.81
C ILE A 17 4.05 -47.15 14.94
N CYS A 18 3.73 -48.17 14.19
CA CYS A 18 2.41 -48.84 14.24
C CYS A 18 2.12 -49.51 15.60
N ARG A 19 3.15 -50.02 16.25
CA ARG A 19 3.00 -50.65 17.59
C ARG A 19 2.77 -49.65 18.71
N ASN A 20 3.23 -48.39 18.53
CA ASN A 20 3.14 -47.34 19.53
C ASN A 20 2.39 -46.12 18.97
N ILE A 21 1.22 -46.37 18.37
CA ILE A 21 0.48 -45.40 17.56
C ILE A 21 0.12 -44.12 18.32
N LEU A 22 -0.22 -44.21 19.60
CA LEU A 22 -0.59 -43.02 20.42
C LEU A 22 0.57 -42.02 20.58
N PHE A 23 1.77 -42.53 20.88
CA PHE A 23 2.95 -41.70 20.98
C PHE A 23 3.38 -41.12 19.63
N SER A 24 3.27 -41.92 18.56
CA SER A 24 3.58 -41.49 17.21
C SER A 24 2.62 -40.38 16.75
N LEU A 25 1.32 -40.53 17.00
CA LEU A 25 0.29 -39.54 16.71
C LEU A 25 0.52 -38.25 17.50
N ALA A 26 0.83 -38.36 18.80
CA ALA A 26 1.12 -37.19 19.62
C ALA A 26 2.34 -36.38 19.08
N SER A 27 3.41 -37.11 18.73
CA SER A 27 4.62 -36.48 18.15
C SER A 27 4.32 -35.82 16.80
N MET A 28 3.57 -36.50 15.91
CA MET A 28 3.18 -35.94 14.61
C MET A 28 2.31 -34.71 14.79
N ALA A 29 1.32 -34.76 15.69
CA ALA A 29 0.46 -33.61 15.98
C ALA A 29 1.25 -32.39 16.48
N THR A 30 2.20 -32.61 17.38
CA THR A 30 3.05 -31.54 17.91
C THR A 30 3.90 -30.92 16.79
N ILE A 31 4.57 -31.73 15.98
CA ILE A 31 5.38 -31.25 14.87
C ILE A 31 4.51 -30.50 13.87
N SER A 32 3.36 -31.04 13.51
CA SER A 32 2.42 -30.39 12.59
C SER A 32 1.93 -29.06 13.13
N ALA A 33 1.59 -28.97 14.40
CA ALA A 33 1.18 -27.74 15.06
C ALA A 33 2.32 -26.69 15.04
N CYS A 34 3.54 -27.10 15.33
CA CYS A 34 4.71 -26.19 15.27
C CYS A 34 4.93 -25.64 13.84
N ILE A 35 4.89 -26.52 12.84
CA ILE A 35 5.06 -26.11 11.44
C ILE A 35 3.92 -25.17 11.01
N PHE A 36 2.68 -25.51 11.38
CA PHE A 36 1.51 -24.69 11.08
C PHE A 36 1.62 -23.30 11.68
N LEU A 37 1.98 -23.19 12.97
CA LEU A 37 2.17 -21.92 13.64
C LEU A 37 3.29 -21.11 13.02
N PHE A 38 4.40 -21.75 12.64
CA PHE A 38 5.50 -21.08 11.95
C PHE A 38 5.08 -20.53 10.59
N CYS A 39 4.39 -21.32 9.79
CA CYS A 39 3.87 -20.88 8.49
C CYS A 39 2.85 -19.75 8.63
N LEU A 40 1.97 -19.84 9.63
CA LEU A 40 0.97 -18.82 9.93
C LEU A 40 1.64 -17.50 10.33
N PHE A 41 2.64 -17.56 11.23
CA PHE A 41 3.41 -16.39 11.62
C PHE A 41 4.12 -15.74 10.42
N PHE A 42 4.75 -16.56 9.58
CA PHE A 42 5.43 -16.06 8.38
C PHE A 42 4.45 -15.43 7.37
N ALA A 43 3.28 -16.05 7.18
CA ALA A 43 2.24 -15.50 6.32
C ALA A 43 1.74 -14.15 6.83
N ILE A 44 1.49 -14.02 8.14
CA ILE A 44 1.08 -12.74 8.75
C ILE A 44 2.17 -11.68 8.55
N ALA A 45 3.43 -12.01 8.86
CA ALA A 45 4.54 -11.07 8.73
C ALA A 45 4.70 -10.58 7.28
N ALA A 46 4.59 -11.47 6.29
CA ALA A 46 4.64 -11.11 4.88
C ALA A 46 3.47 -10.19 4.45
N ASN A 47 2.25 -10.49 4.91
CA ASN A 47 1.08 -9.67 4.61
C ASN A 47 1.16 -8.29 5.26
N VAL A 48 1.60 -8.19 6.50
CA VAL A 48 1.80 -6.90 7.20
C VAL A 48 2.84 -6.06 6.45
N ARG A 49 3.95 -6.66 6.04
CA ARG A 49 4.96 -5.97 5.25
C ARG A 49 4.40 -5.44 3.93
N ASN A 50 3.66 -6.26 3.19
CA ASN A 50 3.05 -5.84 1.93
C ASN A 50 2.01 -4.73 2.13
N ALA A 51 1.17 -4.83 3.17
CA ALA A 51 0.20 -3.80 3.51
C ALA A 51 0.89 -2.47 3.87
N ALA A 52 1.99 -2.52 4.64
CA ALA A 52 2.77 -1.34 4.97
C ALA A 52 3.38 -0.68 3.73
N LEU A 53 3.96 -1.45 2.82
CA LEU A 53 4.51 -0.93 1.56
C LEU A 53 3.42 -0.33 0.66
N THR A 54 2.25 -0.96 0.58
CA THR A 54 1.12 -0.44 -0.18
C THR A 54 0.62 0.87 0.42
N ALA A 55 0.46 0.94 1.74
CA ALA A 55 0.05 2.17 2.43
C ALA A 55 1.04 3.32 2.19
N GLN A 56 2.35 3.06 2.28
CA GLN A 56 3.38 4.04 1.99
C GLN A 56 3.30 4.57 0.55
N ASN A 57 3.03 3.68 -0.40
CA ASN A 57 2.91 4.06 -1.81
C ASN A 57 1.63 4.85 -2.15
N THR A 58 0.62 4.81 -1.29
CA THR A 58 -0.67 5.50 -1.49
C THR A 58 -0.69 6.88 -0.82
N LEU A 59 0.22 7.13 0.12
CA LEU A 59 0.31 8.44 0.78
C LEU A 59 0.93 9.48 -0.15
N GLY A 60 0.10 10.37 -0.69
CA GLY A 60 0.50 11.54 -1.46
C GLY A 60 0.50 12.81 -0.62
N ILE A 61 1.36 13.75 -0.96
CA ILE A 61 1.33 15.13 -0.46
C ILE A 61 0.54 15.94 -1.46
N THR A 62 -0.59 16.49 -1.05
CA THR A 62 -1.36 17.40 -1.90
C THR A 62 -0.94 18.84 -1.61
N VAL A 63 -0.54 19.53 -2.65
CA VAL A 63 -0.13 20.95 -2.64
C VAL A 63 -1.19 21.71 -3.39
N PHE A 64 -1.83 22.65 -2.71
CA PHE A 64 -2.74 23.61 -3.31
C PHE A 64 -1.98 24.89 -3.64
N PHE A 65 -2.41 25.59 -4.67
CA PHE A 65 -1.81 26.86 -5.08
C PHE A 65 -2.55 28.02 -4.44
N ASP A 66 -1.82 29.11 -4.19
CA ASP A 66 -2.44 30.37 -3.80
C ASP A 66 -3.24 30.97 -4.95
N ASP A 67 -4.36 31.61 -4.63
CA ASP A 67 -5.21 32.29 -5.58
C ASP A 67 -4.41 33.37 -6.36
N GLY A 68 -4.39 33.25 -7.68
CA GLY A 68 -3.76 34.21 -8.57
C GLY A 68 -2.47 33.77 -9.24
N LEU A 69 -2.02 32.53 -9.04
CA LEU A 69 -0.95 31.95 -9.86
C LEU A 69 -1.48 31.66 -11.27
N ASP A 70 -0.73 32.06 -12.27
CA ASP A 70 -1.02 31.75 -13.65
C ASP A 70 -0.60 30.32 -14.04
N ASP A 71 -1.24 29.76 -15.05
CA ASP A 71 -1.01 28.37 -15.49
C ASP A 71 0.45 28.10 -15.86
N GLU A 72 1.18 29.12 -16.38
CA GLU A 72 2.59 29.00 -16.74
C GLU A 72 3.48 28.82 -15.49
N SER A 73 3.18 29.58 -14.43
CA SER A 73 3.86 29.47 -13.12
C SER A 73 3.58 28.14 -12.46
N ILE A 74 2.34 27.64 -12.52
CA ILE A 74 1.93 26.32 -12.01
C ILE A 74 2.70 25.21 -12.74
N ALA A 75 2.80 25.29 -14.07
CA ALA A 75 3.54 24.31 -14.86
C ALA A 75 5.05 24.33 -14.53
N ALA A 76 5.64 25.53 -14.41
CA ALA A 76 7.06 25.66 -14.05
C ALA A 76 7.37 25.10 -12.66
N LEU A 77 6.49 25.33 -11.67
CA LEU A 77 6.57 24.73 -10.35
C LEU A 77 6.48 23.20 -10.42
N GLY A 78 5.56 22.68 -11.25
CA GLY A 78 5.41 21.27 -11.51
C GLY A 78 6.69 20.64 -12.02
N ASP A 79 7.30 21.22 -13.05
CA ASP A 79 8.56 20.75 -13.62
C ASP A 79 9.71 20.78 -12.58
N GLN A 80 9.75 21.82 -11.76
CA GLN A 80 10.73 21.93 -10.68
C GLN A 80 10.55 20.83 -9.65
N ILE A 81 9.34 20.58 -9.19
CA ILE A 81 9.02 19.55 -8.19
C ILE A 81 9.29 18.15 -8.77
N ALA A 82 8.89 17.91 -10.02
CA ALA A 82 9.13 16.63 -10.70
C ALA A 82 10.61 16.31 -10.86
N SER A 83 11.49 17.33 -10.89
CA SER A 83 12.94 17.15 -10.96
C SER A 83 13.57 16.69 -9.65
N TRP A 84 12.84 16.70 -8.54
CA TRP A 84 13.38 16.28 -7.24
C TRP A 84 13.52 14.77 -7.18
N GLY A 85 14.68 14.28 -6.79
CA GLY A 85 14.99 12.84 -6.72
C GLY A 85 14.14 12.07 -5.71
N GLU A 86 13.49 12.75 -4.77
CA GLU A 86 12.57 12.19 -3.78
C GLU A 86 11.19 11.90 -4.37
N VAL A 87 10.81 12.55 -5.47
CA VAL A 87 9.50 12.42 -6.11
C VAL A 87 9.49 11.20 -7.01
N ARG A 88 8.51 10.32 -6.82
CA ARG A 88 8.26 9.15 -7.65
C ARG A 88 7.29 9.47 -8.78
N GLU A 89 6.22 10.13 -8.46
CA GLU A 89 5.12 10.44 -9.36
C GLU A 89 4.43 11.71 -8.88
N MET A 90 3.94 12.50 -9.80
CA MET A 90 3.18 13.69 -9.53
C MET A 90 1.96 13.74 -10.44
N ILE A 91 0.81 13.98 -9.86
CA ILE A 91 -0.46 14.07 -10.58
C ILE A 91 -1.00 15.49 -10.40
N PHE A 92 -1.24 16.17 -11.52
CA PHE A 92 -1.95 17.44 -11.54
C PHE A 92 -3.45 17.17 -11.56
N THR A 93 -4.18 17.86 -10.72
CA THR A 93 -5.65 17.85 -10.71
C THR A 93 -6.10 19.30 -10.90
N SER A 94 -6.77 19.56 -12.00
CA SER A 94 -7.34 20.89 -12.25
C SER A 94 -8.53 21.15 -11.32
N ALA A 95 -8.87 22.43 -11.12
CA ALA A 95 -10.06 22.82 -10.35
C ALA A 95 -11.35 22.19 -10.89
N GLN A 96 -11.42 22.02 -12.22
CA GLN A 96 -12.56 21.38 -12.88
C GLN A 96 -12.64 19.88 -12.57
N GLU A 97 -11.52 19.17 -12.66
CA GLU A 97 -11.46 17.74 -12.30
C GLU A 97 -11.73 17.51 -10.82
N ALA A 98 -11.25 18.40 -9.96
CA ALA A 98 -11.55 18.37 -8.53
C ALA A 98 -13.05 18.51 -8.27
N TRP A 99 -13.69 19.45 -8.97
CA TRP A 99 -15.13 19.67 -8.89
C TRP A 99 -15.95 18.47 -9.41
N GLU A 100 -15.57 17.89 -10.55
CA GLU A 100 -16.25 16.71 -11.10
C GLU A 100 -16.14 15.52 -10.14
N SER A 101 -14.94 15.28 -9.61
CA SER A 101 -14.71 14.21 -8.62
C SER A 101 -15.51 14.44 -7.33
N PHE A 102 -15.60 15.68 -6.89
CA PHE A 102 -16.39 16.06 -5.71
C PHE A 102 -17.87 15.79 -5.94
N LYS A 103 -18.39 16.19 -7.09
CA LYS A 103 -19.80 15.92 -7.45
C LYS A 103 -20.12 14.43 -7.44
N GLU A 104 -19.27 13.62 -8.02
CA GLU A 104 -19.47 12.17 -8.10
C GLU A 104 -19.50 11.51 -6.71
N VAL A 105 -18.59 11.91 -5.82
CA VAL A 105 -18.47 11.31 -4.49
C VAL A 105 -19.55 11.79 -3.52
N TYR A 106 -19.83 13.09 -3.50
CA TYR A 106 -20.67 13.69 -2.46
C TYR A 106 -22.12 13.84 -2.86
N PHE A 107 -22.41 14.09 -4.14
CA PHE A 107 -23.79 14.21 -4.60
C PHE A 107 -24.36 12.91 -5.16
N GLN A 108 -23.53 11.88 -5.38
CA GLN A 108 -23.94 10.53 -5.78
C GLN A 108 -24.90 10.51 -6.98
N GLY A 109 -24.77 11.49 -7.89
CA GLY A 109 -25.62 11.64 -9.08
C GLY A 109 -26.89 12.48 -8.85
N ASP A 110 -27.03 13.19 -7.73
CA ASP A 110 -28.09 14.19 -7.54
C ASP A 110 -27.73 15.47 -8.33
N GLU A 111 -28.19 15.51 -9.58
CA GLU A 111 -27.94 16.62 -10.51
C GLU A 111 -28.58 17.94 -10.03
N GLU A 112 -29.69 17.89 -9.30
CA GLU A 112 -30.41 19.08 -8.83
C GLU A 112 -29.62 19.78 -7.71
N LEU A 113 -28.99 19.00 -6.84
CA LEU A 113 -28.10 19.50 -5.81
C LEU A 113 -26.80 20.04 -6.41
N ALA A 114 -26.20 19.35 -7.39
CA ALA A 114 -24.99 19.79 -8.07
C ALA A 114 -25.21 21.11 -8.84
N ALA A 115 -26.34 21.26 -9.52
CA ALA A 115 -26.70 22.47 -10.26
C ALA A 115 -26.80 23.73 -9.37
N SER A 116 -27.14 23.57 -8.10
CA SER A 116 -27.23 24.69 -7.17
C SER A 116 -25.87 25.35 -6.85
N PHE A 117 -24.77 24.67 -7.16
CA PHE A 117 -23.38 25.13 -6.94
C PHE A 117 -22.64 25.45 -8.25
N GLU A 118 -23.28 25.30 -9.42
CA GLU A 118 -22.60 25.55 -10.72
C GLU A 118 -22.27 27.04 -10.94
N GLU A 119 -23.08 27.97 -10.37
CA GLU A 119 -22.83 29.41 -10.49
C GLU A 119 -21.74 29.89 -9.51
N ASP A 120 -21.51 29.16 -8.42
CA ASP A 120 -20.52 29.53 -7.39
C ASP A 120 -19.73 28.27 -7.02
N ASN A 121 -18.86 27.83 -7.92
CA ASN A 121 -18.04 26.64 -7.71
C ASN A 121 -17.07 26.84 -6.53
N PRO A 122 -17.28 26.19 -5.39
CA PRO A 122 -16.46 26.34 -4.21
C PRO A 122 -15.03 25.82 -4.40
N LEU A 123 -14.78 25.06 -5.45
CA LEU A 123 -13.46 24.50 -5.79
C LEU A 123 -12.80 25.22 -6.98
N ALA A 124 -13.25 26.40 -7.37
CA ALA A 124 -12.70 27.15 -8.50
C ALA A 124 -11.19 27.45 -8.36
N GLY A 125 -10.68 27.61 -7.12
CA GLY A 125 -9.25 27.78 -6.81
C GLY A 125 -8.54 26.51 -6.33
N SER A 126 -9.14 25.31 -6.46
CA SER A 126 -8.63 24.08 -5.86
C SER A 126 -7.74 23.25 -6.79
N ALA A 127 -7.08 23.87 -7.78
CA ALA A 127 -6.04 23.19 -8.54
C ALA A 127 -4.92 22.74 -7.60
N SER A 128 -4.41 21.53 -7.82
CA SER A 128 -3.43 20.95 -6.92
C SER A 128 -2.49 19.96 -7.60
N TYR A 129 -1.31 19.80 -7.03
CA TYR A 129 -0.43 18.67 -7.33
C TYR A 129 -0.49 17.65 -6.20
N THR A 130 -0.75 16.39 -6.54
CA THR A 130 -0.56 15.27 -5.61
C THR A 130 0.79 14.62 -5.91
N ILE A 131 1.70 14.69 -4.96
CA ILE A 131 3.09 14.26 -5.07
C ILE A 131 3.25 12.95 -4.31
N TYR A 132 3.66 11.89 -5.00
CA TYR A 132 4.00 10.61 -4.40
C TYR A 132 5.52 10.49 -4.28
N LEU A 133 5.98 10.10 -3.10
CA LEU A 133 7.41 10.01 -2.80
C LEU A 133 7.93 8.58 -3.01
N ASN A 134 9.24 8.47 -3.30
CA ASN A 134 9.94 7.19 -3.32
C ASN A 134 10.06 6.59 -1.92
N ASP A 135 10.19 7.46 -0.90
CA ASP A 135 10.35 7.08 0.50
C ASP A 135 9.60 8.07 1.40
N ILE A 136 8.76 7.52 2.28
CA ILE A 136 7.97 8.32 3.22
C ILE A 136 8.84 9.10 4.22
N GLU A 137 10.06 8.63 4.51
CA GLU A 137 10.99 9.35 5.39
C GLU A 137 11.42 10.71 4.81
N SER A 138 11.32 10.87 3.49
CA SER A 138 11.60 12.13 2.79
C SER A 138 10.49 13.16 2.91
N GLN A 139 9.30 12.78 3.40
CA GLN A 139 8.12 13.64 3.45
C GLN A 139 8.38 14.98 4.17
N SER A 140 8.95 14.93 5.36
CA SER A 140 9.24 16.15 6.14
C SER A 140 10.17 17.11 5.41
N ARG A 141 11.15 16.59 4.67
CA ARG A 141 12.09 17.38 3.88
C ARG A 141 11.42 18.03 2.69
N VAL A 142 10.60 17.25 1.97
CA VAL A 142 9.85 17.75 0.81
C VAL A 142 8.85 18.83 1.24
N VAL A 143 8.08 18.61 2.32
CA VAL A 143 7.16 19.60 2.86
C VAL A 143 7.88 20.88 3.28
N SER A 144 9.03 20.78 3.96
CA SER A 144 9.83 21.96 4.31
C SER A 144 10.33 22.73 3.09
N ARG A 145 10.63 22.03 1.99
CA ARG A 145 11.09 22.63 0.74
C ARG A 145 9.95 23.26 -0.05
N LEU A 146 8.74 22.73 0.04
CA LEU A 146 7.53 23.31 -0.57
C LEU A 146 7.10 24.60 0.13
N ASN A 147 7.39 24.75 1.42
CA ASN A 147 7.03 25.94 2.22
C ASN A 147 8.13 27.02 2.23
N ALA A 148 9.22 26.84 1.51
CA ALA A 148 10.35 27.79 1.46
C ALA A 148 10.31 28.68 0.22
#